data_fe235fdae1319d97ee6c1b647f26322a
#
_entry.id   fe235fdae1319d97ee6c1b647f26322a
#
_cell.length_a   1.000
_cell.length_b   1.000
_cell.length_c   1.000
_cell.angle_alpha   90.00
_cell.angle_beta   90.00
_cell.angle_gamma   90.00
#
_symmetry.space_group_name_H-M   'P 1'
#
loop_
_entity.id
_entity.type
_entity.pdbx_description
1 polymer ?
#
loop_
_entity_poly.entity_id
_entity_poly.type
_entity_poly.pdbx_seq_one_letter_code
_entity_poly.pdbx_strand_id
1 'polypeptide(L)' 'MKYKVIVYYDNMEDSEHIFHTKNEAINEMHRLGLKYRNSKMYQVELKEVDNG' A
#
# COMPACT_ATOMS: atom_id res chain seq x y z
N MET A 1 5.04 -16.15 -1.99
CA MET A 1 4.02 -15.10 -2.15
C MET A 1 4.61 -13.74 -1.79
N LYS A 2 4.16 -12.74 -2.46
CA LYS A 2 4.57 -11.37 -2.18
C LYS A 2 3.35 -10.53 -1.91
N TYR A 3 3.57 -9.40 -1.28
CA TYR A 3 2.49 -8.48 -0.92
C TYR A 3 2.83 -7.12 -1.50
N LYS A 4 1.85 -6.48 -2.10
CA LYS A 4 2.02 -5.19 -2.75
C LYS A 4 1.16 -4.16 -2.04
N VAL A 5 1.77 -3.04 -1.69
CA VAL A 5 1.06 -1.90 -1.14
C VAL A 5 1.04 -0.82 -2.21
N ILE A 6 -0.16 -0.43 -2.62
CA ILE A 6 -0.33 0.54 -3.70
C ILE A 6 -0.91 1.82 -3.12
N VAL A 7 -0.30 2.93 -3.45
CA VAL A 7 -0.78 4.24 -3.05
C VAL A 7 -1.44 4.90 -4.25
N TYR A 8 -2.69 5.33 -4.06
CA TYR A 8 -3.44 6.05 -5.10
C TYR A 8 -3.60 7.50 -4.69
N TYR A 9 -3.49 8.38 -5.64
CA TYR A 9 -3.78 9.78 -5.46
C TYR A 9 -4.79 10.20 -6.53
N ASP A 10 -5.91 10.73 -6.09
CA ASP A 10 -6.99 11.17 -6.99
C ASP A 10 -7.41 10.06 -7.96
N ASN A 11 -7.56 8.84 -7.39
CA ASN A 11 -7.96 7.64 -8.14
C ASN A 11 -6.94 7.16 -9.15
N MET A 12 -5.73 7.71 -9.12
CA MET A 12 -4.64 7.28 -10.00
C MET A 12 -3.53 6.67 -9.16
N GLU A 13 -2.91 5.62 -9.69
CA GLU A 13 -1.82 4.97 -9.01
C GLU A 13 -0.62 5.93 -8.93
N ASP A 14 -0.22 6.22 -7.70
CA ASP A 14 0.90 7.13 -7.45
C ASP A 14 2.20 6.37 -7.25
N SER A 15 2.16 5.32 -6.44
CA SER A 15 3.35 4.51 -6.18
C SER A 15 2.94 3.12 -5.73
N GLU A 16 3.90 2.19 -5.78
CA GLU A 16 3.69 0.86 -5.24
C GLU A 16 4.96 0.35 -4.60
N HIS A 17 4.79 -0.50 -3.58
CA HIS A 17 5.89 -1.08 -2.85
C HIS A 17 5.63 -2.57 -2.67
N ILE A 18 6.66 -3.40 -2.85
CA ILE A 18 6.53 -4.84 -2.75
C ILE A 18 7.28 -5.33 -1.52
N PHE A 19 6.62 -6.23 -0.79
CA PHE A 19 7.18 -6.80 0.45
C PHE A 19 7.13 -8.31 0.39
N HIS A 20 8.06 -8.95 1.08
CA HIS A 20 8.13 -10.41 1.11
C HIS A 20 7.21 -11.02 2.16
N THR A 21 6.84 -10.26 3.18
CA THR A 21 5.96 -10.75 4.23
C THR A 21 4.76 -9.85 4.39
N LYS A 22 3.67 -10.47 4.87
CA LYS A 22 2.43 -9.74 5.11
C LYS A 22 2.60 -8.70 6.21
N ASN A 23 3.38 -9.03 7.25
CA ASN A 23 3.59 -8.09 8.35
C ASN A 23 4.28 -6.81 7.89
N GLU A 24 5.27 -6.95 7.02
CA GLU A 24 5.94 -5.78 6.46
C GLU A 24 4.97 -4.91 5.67
N ALA A 25 4.13 -5.54 4.85
CA ALA A 25 3.15 -4.81 4.06
C ALA A 25 2.13 -4.10 4.95
N ILE A 26 1.64 -4.78 5.98
CA ILE A 26 0.68 -4.19 6.91
C ILE A 26 1.29 -3.01 7.65
N ASN A 27 2.55 -3.14 8.09
CA ASN A 27 3.24 -2.05 8.77
C ASN A 27 3.36 -0.83 7.85
N GLU A 28 3.66 -1.06 6.58
CA GLU A 28 3.76 0.05 5.63
C GLU A 28 2.39 0.69 5.40
N MET A 29 1.33 -0.11 5.32
CA MET A 29 -0.01 0.44 5.20
C MET A 29 -0.36 1.35 6.37
N HIS A 30 -0.03 0.91 7.58
CA HIS A 30 -0.28 1.72 8.78
C HIS A 30 0.49 3.02 8.72
N ARG A 31 1.76 2.95 8.34
CA ARG A 31 2.61 4.14 8.24
C ARG A 31 2.05 5.13 7.22
N LEU A 32 1.65 4.63 6.06
CA LEU A 32 1.10 5.48 5.01
C LEU A 32 -0.26 6.02 5.39
N GLY A 33 -1.07 5.21 6.07
CA GLY A 33 -2.36 5.66 6.56
C GLY A 33 -2.23 6.83 7.52
N LEU A 34 -1.22 6.81 8.38
CA LEU A 34 -0.96 7.92 9.28
C LEU A 34 -0.43 9.13 8.53
N LYS A 35 0.45 8.89 7.54
CA LYS A 35 1.03 9.96 6.75
C LYS A 35 -0.02 10.73 5.97
N TYR A 36 -1.00 10.02 5.40
CA TYR A 36 -2.03 10.61 4.57
C TYR A 36 -3.37 10.75 5.28
N ARG A 37 -3.34 10.71 6.59
CA ARG A 37 -4.53 10.69 7.43
C ARG A 37 -5.50 11.82 7.14
N ASN A 38 -4.99 13.02 6.87
CA ASN A 38 -5.81 14.20 6.66
C ASN A 38 -6.08 14.48 5.19
N SER A 39 -5.63 13.60 4.31
CA SER A 39 -5.81 13.78 2.88
C SER A 39 -6.94 12.89 2.38
N LYS A 40 -7.93 13.49 1.73
CA LYS A 40 -9.03 12.74 1.14
C LYS A 40 -8.68 12.18 -0.23
N MET A 41 -7.59 12.66 -0.81
CA MET A 41 -7.20 12.26 -2.15
C MET A 41 -6.35 11.00 -2.19
N TYR A 42 -5.74 10.63 -1.06
CA TYR A 42 -4.88 9.46 -0.98
C TYR A 42 -5.64 8.23 -0.50
N GLN A 43 -5.36 7.10 -1.14
CA GLN A 43 -5.87 5.81 -0.73
C GLN A 43 -4.75 4.80 -0.79
N VAL A 44 -4.79 3.82 0.10
CA VAL A 44 -3.77 2.79 0.16
C VAL A 44 -4.45 1.43 0.08
N GLU A 45 -3.93 0.55 -0.76
CA GLU A 45 -4.49 -0.77 -0.96
C GLU A 45 -3.42 -1.84 -0.79
N LEU A 46 -3.78 -2.93 -0.13
CA LEU A 46 -2.92 -4.09 0.02
C LEU A 46 -3.40 -5.19 -0.92
N LYS A 47 -2.49 -5.70 -1.73
CA LYS A 47 -2.78 -6.83 -2.61
C LYS A 47 -1.81 -7.96 -2.36
N GLU A 48 -2.32 -9.17 -2.43
CA GLU A 48 -1.49 -10.36 -2.38
C GLU A 48 -1.13 -10.73 -3.82
N VAL A 49 0.17 -10.87 -4.08
CA VAL A 49 0.65 -11.17 -5.42
C VAL A 49 1.23 -12.57 -5.43
N ASP A 50 0.64 -13.44 -6.22
CA ASP A 50 1.18 -14.77 -6.43
C ASP A 50 2.29 -14.66 -7.44
N ASN A 51 3.47 -15.03 -7.02
CA ASN A 51 4.66 -14.89 -7.83
C ASN A 51 5.04 -16.21 -8.51
N GLY A 52 4.10 -17.03 -8.65
CA GLY A 52 4.14 -18.36 -9.22
C GLY A 52 5.38 -18.86 -9.88
#